data_a8b00f8e313f07ea6b7e5e28cab64052
#
_entry.id   a8b00f8e313f07ea6b7e5e28cab64052
#
_cell.length_a   1.000
_cell.length_b   1.000
_cell.length_c   1.000
_cell.angle_alpha   90.00
_cell.angle_beta   90.00
_cell.angle_gamma   90.00
#
_symmetry.space_group_name_H-M   'P 1'
#
loop_
_entity.id
_entity.type
_entity.pdbx_description
1 polymer ?
#
loop_
_entity_poly.entity_id
_entity_poly.type
_entity_poly.pdbx_seq_one_letter_code
_entity_poly.pdbx_strand_id
1 'polypeptide(L)'
;SFQNGAGTQANGDLRGSVAVPPPSNVYMTANLKDLGIGSSDSTTIGLAVFSPFGTLTRWPDSSPFSTATTKAAFELIDIRPSIAFRPLPDLAIGLGADIYTFSGALGEGQVERQFRWPGGLGIPAGTGMELNGRDTAAGFNASLLYTPLRNGDGRPLVNIGLIYRSQATLHLDGQLLAGGTR
;
A
#
# COMPACT_ATOMS: atom_id res chain seq x y z
N SER A 1 -15.63 14.29 15.14
CA SER A 1 -17.07 14.52 14.87
C SER A 1 -17.28 14.94 13.43
N PHE A 2 -18.33 14.47 12.82
CA PHE A 2 -18.77 14.89 11.49
C PHE A 2 -20.14 15.53 11.61
N GLN A 3 -20.36 16.63 10.89
CA GLN A 3 -21.65 17.31 10.81
C GLN A 3 -22.08 17.36 9.33
N ASN A 4 -23.29 16.91 9.03
CA ASN A 4 -23.86 17.04 7.69
C ASN A 4 -24.44 18.45 7.47
N GLY A 5 -24.82 18.78 6.22
CA GLY A 5 -25.41 20.08 5.87
C GLY A 5 -26.78 20.34 6.54
N ALA A 6 -27.40 19.34 7.16
CA ALA A 6 -28.64 19.45 7.95
C ALA A 6 -28.38 19.64 9.44
N GLY A 7 -27.13 19.81 9.87
CA GLY A 7 -26.74 20.02 11.25
C GLY A 7 -26.68 18.75 12.12
N THR A 8 -26.93 17.58 11.56
CA THR A 8 -26.83 16.33 12.30
C THR A 8 -25.37 15.96 12.57
N GLN A 9 -25.00 15.82 13.81
CA GLN A 9 -23.63 15.45 14.23
C GLN A 9 -23.53 13.96 14.49
N ALA A 10 -22.42 13.36 14.07
CA ALA A 10 -22.02 12.03 14.48
C ALA A 10 -20.61 12.09 15.07
N ASN A 11 -20.46 11.53 16.27
CA ASN A 11 -19.16 11.26 16.86
C ASN A 11 -18.75 9.86 16.44
N GLY A 12 -17.79 9.76 15.52
CA GLY A 12 -17.14 8.51 15.22
C GLY A 12 -16.09 8.24 16.30
N ASP A 13 -16.19 7.12 16.94
CA ASP A 13 -15.07 6.55 17.66
C ASP A 13 -14.16 5.89 16.61
N LEU A 14 -12.94 6.36 16.47
CA LEU A 14 -11.86 5.61 15.86
C LEU A 14 -11.50 4.44 16.82
N ARG A 15 -12.46 3.57 17.11
CA ARG A 15 -12.15 2.23 17.61
C ARG A 15 -11.67 1.37 16.44
N GLY A 16 -10.83 1.95 15.62
CA GLY A 16 -10.05 1.21 14.70
C GLY A 16 -8.88 0.64 15.48
N SER A 17 -8.78 -0.67 15.60
CA SER A 17 -7.48 -1.22 15.40
C SER A 17 -6.93 -0.49 14.19
N VAL A 18 -5.86 0.26 14.34
CA VAL A 18 -5.05 0.66 13.20
C VAL A 18 -4.82 -0.67 12.51
N ALA A 19 -5.45 -0.87 11.35
CA ALA A 19 -5.10 -2.01 10.53
C ALA A 19 -3.68 -1.76 10.10
N VAL A 20 -2.79 -2.26 10.90
CA VAL A 20 -1.40 -2.42 10.52
C VAL A 20 -1.41 -3.80 9.90
N PRO A 21 -1.50 -3.91 8.55
CA PRO A 21 -1.22 -5.20 7.93
C PRO A 21 0.16 -5.59 8.41
N PRO A 22 0.31 -6.70 9.16
CA PRO A 22 1.62 -7.16 9.56
C PRO A 22 2.28 -7.88 8.37
N PRO A 23 3.54 -7.62 8.12
CA PRO A 23 4.31 -6.51 8.65
C PRO A 23 4.05 -5.28 7.81
N SER A 24 3.83 -4.14 8.44
CA SER A 24 3.61 -2.89 7.73
C SER A 24 4.74 -2.54 6.76
N ASN A 25 5.98 -2.94 7.08
CA ASN A 25 7.14 -2.78 6.19
C ASN A 25 8.19 -3.85 6.49
N VAL A 26 8.60 -4.58 5.46
CA VAL A 26 9.74 -5.50 5.50
C VAL A 26 10.71 -5.14 4.40
N TYR A 27 11.98 -5.04 4.74
CA TYR A 27 13.07 -4.80 3.79
C TYR A 27 14.16 -5.83 4.02
N MET A 28 14.59 -6.48 2.95
CA MET A 28 15.71 -7.41 2.94
C MET A 28 16.66 -7.02 1.81
N THR A 29 17.96 -7.08 2.09
CA THR A 29 19.00 -6.88 1.08
C THR A 29 20.11 -7.89 1.27
N ALA A 30 20.71 -8.33 0.17
CA ALA A 30 21.86 -9.20 0.19
C ALA A 30 22.83 -8.83 -0.92
N ASN A 31 24.13 -8.77 -0.60
CA ASN A 31 25.18 -8.64 -1.61
C ASN A 31 25.36 -9.97 -2.32
N LEU A 32 25.48 -9.97 -3.65
CA LEU A 32 25.62 -11.22 -4.41
C LEU A 32 26.90 -11.99 -4.06
N LYS A 33 27.97 -11.29 -3.73
CA LYS A 33 29.21 -11.93 -3.28
C LYS A 33 29.01 -12.72 -1.98
N ASP A 34 28.26 -12.15 -1.01
CA ASP A 34 27.99 -12.82 0.27
C ASP A 34 27.11 -14.06 0.09
N LEU A 35 26.34 -14.12 -1.01
CA LEU A 35 25.55 -15.29 -1.40
C LEU A 35 26.36 -16.31 -2.23
N GLY A 36 27.66 -16.08 -2.44
CA GLY A 36 28.51 -16.92 -3.27
C GLY A 36 28.28 -16.74 -4.78
N ILE A 37 27.59 -15.69 -5.20
CA ILE A 37 27.28 -15.40 -6.61
C ILE A 37 28.20 -14.27 -7.09
N GLY A 38 29.26 -14.65 -7.82
CA GLY A 38 30.25 -13.69 -8.31
C GLY A 38 31.31 -13.30 -7.28
N SER A 39 32.29 -12.47 -7.71
CA SER A 39 33.44 -12.04 -6.92
C SER A 39 33.42 -10.56 -6.55
N SER A 40 32.48 -9.79 -7.07
CA SER A 40 32.40 -8.33 -6.92
C SER A 40 31.38 -7.90 -5.86
N ASP A 41 31.75 -6.97 -5.01
CA ASP A 41 30.87 -6.33 -4.01
C ASP A 41 29.93 -5.29 -4.63
N SER A 42 29.96 -5.14 -5.95
CA SER A 42 29.28 -4.06 -6.65
C SER A 42 27.76 -4.29 -6.83
N THR A 43 27.28 -5.51 -6.61
CA THR A 43 25.88 -5.87 -6.91
C THR A 43 25.15 -6.35 -5.66
N THR A 44 23.99 -5.76 -5.41
CA THR A 44 23.12 -6.07 -4.29
C THR A 44 21.71 -6.33 -4.80
N ILE A 45 21.07 -7.37 -4.31
CA ILE A 45 19.63 -7.62 -4.52
C ILE A 45 18.83 -7.19 -3.29
N GLY A 46 17.59 -6.83 -3.52
CA GLY A 46 16.68 -6.40 -2.46
C GLY A 46 15.26 -6.90 -2.69
N LEU A 47 14.54 -7.05 -1.60
CA LEU A 47 13.10 -7.26 -1.57
C LEU A 47 12.50 -6.35 -0.51
N ALA A 48 11.52 -5.56 -0.90
CA ALA A 48 10.69 -4.81 0.01
C ALA A 48 9.24 -5.26 -0.10
N VAL A 49 8.55 -5.36 1.03
CA VAL A 49 7.10 -5.56 1.10
C VAL A 49 6.56 -4.53 2.07
N PHE A 50 5.69 -3.66 1.60
CA PHE A 50 5.14 -2.58 2.42
C PHE A 50 3.79 -2.12 1.88
N SER A 51 3.06 -1.37 2.70
CA SER A 51 1.82 -0.72 2.29
C SER A 51 2.09 0.78 2.06
N PRO A 52 2.14 1.23 0.79
CA PRO A 52 2.35 2.65 0.49
C PRO A 52 1.14 3.51 0.86
N PHE A 53 -0.05 2.90 0.85
CA PHE A 53 -1.31 3.53 1.21
C PHE A 53 -2.13 2.56 2.05
N GLY A 54 -2.54 2.97 3.21
CA GLY A 54 -3.43 2.19 4.08
C GLY A 54 -4.38 3.11 4.81
N THR A 55 -5.68 2.86 4.70
CA THR A 55 -6.68 3.51 5.53
C THR A 55 -7.76 2.52 5.88
N LEU A 56 -8.12 2.50 7.15
CA LEU A 56 -9.28 1.77 7.65
C LEU A 56 -10.09 2.72 8.51
N THR A 57 -11.35 2.93 8.14
CA THR A 57 -12.30 3.69 8.94
C THR A 57 -13.51 2.83 9.23
N ARG A 58 -14.00 2.89 10.47
CA ARG A 58 -15.25 2.27 10.91
C ARG A 58 -16.12 3.29 11.62
N TRP A 59 -17.39 3.25 11.32
CA TRP A 59 -18.42 4.09 11.91
C TRP A 59 -19.54 3.22 12.46
N PRO A 60 -20.21 3.62 13.54
CA PRO A 60 -21.38 2.89 14.03
C PRO A 60 -22.46 2.77 12.96
N ASP A 61 -23.14 1.63 12.93
CA ASP A 61 -24.26 1.38 12.02
C ASP A 61 -25.44 2.35 12.24
N SER A 62 -25.56 2.90 13.42
CA SER A 62 -26.52 3.95 13.80
C SER A 62 -26.10 5.36 13.40
N SER A 63 -24.96 5.51 12.72
CA SER A 63 -24.48 6.82 12.26
C SER A 63 -25.46 7.44 11.25
N PRO A 64 -25.72 8.75 11.30
CA PRO A 64 -26.63 9.43 10.36
C PRO A 64 -26.13 9.40 8.90
N PHE A 65 -24.90 8.99 8.64
CA PHE A 65 -24.33 8.77 7.30
C PHE A 65 -24.06 7.29 7.02
N SER A 66 -24.65 6.37 7.78
CA SER A 66 -24.48 4.92 7.58
C SER A 66 -24.89 4.45 6.19
N THR A 67 -25.77 5.18 5.51
CA THR A 67 -26.11 4.94 4.09
C THR A 67 -24.99 5.31 3.12
N ALA A 68 -24.06 6.15 3.54
CA ALA A 68 -22.86 6.47 2.76
C ALA A 68 -21.71 5.49 3.06
N THR A 69 -21.41 5.26 4.34
CA THR A 69 -20.34 4.34 4.73
C THR A 69 -20.45 3.96 6.21
N THR A 70 -20.21 2.69 6.50
CA THR A 70 -19.99 2.18 7.87
C THR A 70 -18.58 1.62 8.05
N LYS A 71 -17.97 1.14 6.95
CA LYS A 71 -16.57 0.72 6.89
C LYS A 71 -15.97 1.15 5.56
N ALA A 72 -14.77 1.65 5.57
CA ALA A 72 -13.96 1.81 4.37
C ALA A 72 -12.55 1.30 4.67
N ALA A 73 -12.10 0.33 3.90
CA ALA A 73 -10.76 -0.21 3.94
C ALA A 73 -10.11 -0.02 2.56
N PHE A 74 -8.90 0.48 2.56
CA PHE A 74 -8.09 0.64 1.36
C PHE A 74 -6.65 0.30 1.73
N GLU A 75 -6.26 -0.94 1.47
CA GLU A 75 -4.97 -1.48 1.88
C GLU A 75 -4.25 -2.04 0.66
N LEU A 76 -3.37 -1.23 0.08
CA LEU A 76 -2.53 -1.60 -1.04
C LEU A 76 -1.22 -2.18 -0.51
N ILE A 77 -0.82 -3.34 -1.02
CA ILE A 77 0.49 -3.94 -0.77
C ILE A 77 1.37 -3.72 -1.99
N ASP A 78 2.59 -3.25 -1.78
CA ASP A 78 3.64 -3.14 -2.78
C ASP A 78 4.74 -4.15 -2.46
N ILE A 79 4.97 -5.08 -3.39
CA ILE A 79 6.05 -6.06 -3.35
C ILE A 79 7.09 -5.60 -4.38
N ARG A 80 8.29 -5.31 -3.88
CA ARG A 80 9.33 -4.67 -4.68
C ARG A 80 10.64 -5.47 -4.68
N PRO A 81 10.82 -6.44 -5.57
CA PRO A 81 12.13 -6.98 -5.88
C PRO A 81 12.98 -5.94 -6.58
N SER A 82 14.25 -5.87 -6.26
CA SER A 82 15.18 -4.89 -6.82
C SER A 82 16.60 -5.43 -6.93
N ILE A 83 17.35 -4.83 -7.84
CA ILE A 83 18.78 -5.05 -7.98
C ILE A 83 19.47 -3.69 -8.05
N ALA A 84 20.58 -3.56 -7.36
CA ALA A 84 21.43 -2.36 -7.39
C ALA A 84 22.84 -2.73 -7.79
N PHE A 85 23.44 -1.87 -8.61
CA PHE A 85 24.79 -2.00 -9.09
C PHE A 85 25.56 -0.72 -8.81
N ARG A 86 26.80 -0.86 -8.34
CA ARG A 86 27.71 0.25 -8.05
C ARG A 86 28.88 0.24 -9.07
N PRO A 87 28.73 0.92 -10.22
CA PRO A 87 29.81 1.00 -11.24
C PRO A 87 31.01 1.79 -10.78
N LEU A 88 30.81 2.78 -9.91
CA LEU A 88 31.86 3.65 -9.35
C LEU A 88 31.70 3.77 -7.84
N PRO A 89 32.74 4.08 -7.08
CA PRO A 89 32.67 4.26 -5.62
C PRO A 89 31.60 5.28 -5.18
N ASP A 90 31.34 6.28 -6.01
CA ASP A 90 30.44 7.39 -5.72
C ASP A 90 29.09 7.30 -6.45
N LEU A 91 28.88 6.26 -7.26
CA LEU A 91 27.67 6.11 -8.07
C LEU A 91 27.08 4.72 -7.89
N ALA A 92 25.79 4.67 -7.52
CA ALA A 92 24.99 3.44 -7.54
C ALA A 92 23.74 3.65 -8.39
N ILE A 93 23.36 2.60 -9.13
CA ILE A 93 22.18 2.55 -9.99
C ILE A 93 21.34 1.37 -9.52
N GLY A 94 20.03 1.56 -9.39
CA GLY A 94 19.09 0.53 -9.01
C GLY A 94 17.96 0.39 -10.02
N LEU A 95 17.49 -0.84 -10.19
CA LEU A 95 16.29 -1.20 -10.94
C LEU A 95 15.42 -2.11 -10.11
N GLY A 96 14.11 -1.99 -10.22
CA GLY A 96 13.16 -2.82 -9.50
C GLY A 96 11.83 -2.93 -10.22
N ALA A 97 11.07 -3.97 -9.86
CA ALA A 97 9.67 -4.06 -10.18
C ALA A 97 8.85 -3.57 -8.99
N ASP A 98 7.72 -2.92 -9.24
CA ASP A 98 6.71 -2.56 -8.25
C ASP A 98 5.46 -3.41 -8.54
N ILE A 99 5.11 -4.34 -7.66
CA ILE A 99 3.94 -5.21 -7.79
C ILE A 99 2.93 -4.74 -6.76
N TYR A 100 1.95 -3.96 -7.24
CA TYR A 100 0.86 -3.45 -6.44
C TYR A 100 -0.29 -4.45 -6.41
N THR A 101 -0.72 -4.88 -5.24
CA THR A 101 -1.79 -5.86 -5.13
C THR A 101 -2.79 -5.52 -4.04
N PHE A 102 -4.07 -5.67 -4.38
CA PHE A 102 -5.18 -5.81 -3.46
C PHE A 102 -5.56 -7.29 -3.40
N SER A 103 -4.85 -8.06 -2.62
CA SER A 103 -5.05 -9.50 -2.50
C SER A 103 -4.97 -9.94 -1.05
N GLY A 104 -5.93 -10.75 -0.61
CA GLY A 104 -5.92 -11.37 0.70
C GLY A 104 -4.82 -12.45 0.89
N ALA A 105 -4.04 -12.76 -0.14
CA ALA A 105 -2.99 -13.78 -0.06
C ALA A 105 -1.80 -13.37 0.83
N LEU A 106 -1.56 -12.07 1.00
CA LEU A 106 -0.48 -11.52 1.82
C LEU A 106 -0.99 -10.75 3.04
N GLY A 107 -2.20 -11.05 3.50
CA GLY A 107 -2.87 -10.33 4.57
C GLY A 107 -4.14 -9.65 4.09
N GLU A 108 -4.49 -8.52 4.68
CA GLU A 108 -5.74 -7.81 4.40
C GLU A 108 -5.68 -6.84 3.22
N GLY A 109 -4.81 -7.08 2.22
CA GLY A 109 -4.73 -6.24 1.01
C GLY A 109 -6.07 -6.27 0.28
N GLN A 110 -6.93 -5.28 0.53
CA GLN A 110 -8.27 -5.21 -0.06
C GLN A 110 -8.76 -3.77 -0.21
N VAL A 111 -9.67 -3.62 -1.18
CA VAL A 111 -10.55 -2.46 -1.25
C VAL A 111 -11.93 -2.93 -0.80
N GLU A 112 -12.44 -2.35 0.26
CA GLU A 112 -13.73 -2.70 0.81
C GLU A 112 -14.47 -1.45 1.29
N ARG A 113 -15.78 -1.37 0.98
CA ARG A 113 -16.68 -0.37 1.51
C ARG A 113 -17.97 -1.02 1.97
N GLN A 114 -18.33 -0.82 3.22
CA GLN A 114 -19.61 -1.22 3.76
C GLN A 114 -20.50 0.00 3.99
N PHE A 115 -21.80 -0.17 3.79
CA PHE A 115 -22.81 0.85 4.03
C PHE A 115 -24.18 0.21 4.28
N ARG A 116 -25.14 0.99 4.76
CA ARG A 116 -26.53 0.56 4.94
C ARG A 116 -27.36 0.98 3.73
N TRP A 117 -28.10 0.03 3.16
CA TRP A 117 -28.95 0.32 2.02
C TRP A 117 -30.08 1.27 2.41
N PRO A 118 -30.36 2.35 1.65
CA PRO A 118 -31.43 3.29 1.98
C PRO A 118 -32.82 2.76 1.70
N GLY A 119 -32.96 1.62 1.00
CA GLY A 119 -34.20 1.01 0.55
C GLY A 119 -34.38 1.11 -0.96
N GLY A 120 -35.27 0.28 -1.53
CA GLY A 120 -35.57 0.21 -2.96
C GLY A 120 -34.98 -1.02 -3.65
N LEU A 121 -35.34 -1.23 -4.92
CA LEU A 121 -34.91 -2.38 -5.74
C LEU A 121 -35.23 -3.75 -5.11
N GLY A 122 -36.30 -3.85 -4.30
CA GLY A 122 -36.67 -5.08 -3.59
C GLY A 122 -35.80 -5.42 -2.38
N ILE A 123 -34.80 -4.55 -2.03
CA ILE A 123 -33.94 -4.72 -0.87
C ILE A 123 -34.46 -3.83 0.27
N PRO A 124 -34.70 -4.37 1.48
CA PRO A 124 -35.15 -3.58 2.62
C PRO A 124 -34.17 -2.49 3.03
N ALA A 125 -34.68 -1.35 3.50
CA ALA A 125 -33.88 -0.32 4.11
C ALA A 125 -33.11 -0.85 5.35
N GLY A 126 -31.88 -0.41 5.54
CA GLY A 126 -31.01 -0.86 6.63
C GLY A 126 -30.25 -2.17 6.35
N THR A 127 -30.51 -2.82 5.20
CA THR A 127 -29.72 -3.98 4.78
C THR A 127 -28.24 -3.59 4.67
N GLY A 128 -27.36 -4.39 5.28
CA GLY A 128 -25.91 -4.22 5.13
C GLY A 128 -25.48 -4.52 3.70
N MET A 129 -24.72 -3.61 3.11
CA MET A 129 -24.15 -3.76 1.78
C MET A 129 -22.64 -3.73 1.90
N GLU A 130 -21.96 -4.58 1.11
CA GLU A 130 -20.50 -4.61 1.00
C GLU A 130 -20.10 -4.52 -0.46
N LEU A 131 -19.30 -3.54 -0.79
CA LEU A 131 -18.60 -3.41 -2.06
C LEU A 131 -17.13 -3.76 -1.82
N ASN A 132 -16.65 -4.78 -2.50
CA ASN A 132 -15.23 -5.15 -2.44
C ASN A 132 -14.61 -5.17 -3.84
N GLY A 133 -13.28 -5.11 -3.91
CA GLY A 133 -12.55 -5.15 -5.16
C GLY A 133 -11.15 -5.69 -4.95
N ARG A 134 -10.63 -6.35 -5.99
CA ARG A 134 -9.29 -6.92 -6.03
C ARG A 134 -8.66 -6.65 -7.38
N ASP A 135 -7.37 -6.44 -7.38
CA ASP A 135 -6.56 -6.40 -8.59
C ASP A 135 -5.07 -6.46 -8.24
N THR A 136 -4.26 -6.76 -9.25
CA THR A 136 -2.80 -6.72 -9.16
C THR A 136 -2.26 -6.07 -10.42
N ALA A 137 -1.46 -5.03 -10.24
CA ALA A 137 -0.79 -4.33 -11.33
C ALA A 137 0.71 -4.29 -11.10
N ALA A 138 1.47 -4.26 -12.18
CA ALA A 138 2.92 -4.16 -12.13
C ALA A 138 3.41 -2.86 -12.75
N GLY A 139 4.46 -2.33 -12.18
CA GLY A 139 5.25 -1.24 -12.69
C GLY A 139 6.74 -1.53 -12.54
N PHE A 140 7.56 -0.57 -12.84
CA PHE A 140 9.00 -0.64 -12.59
C PHE A 140 9.49 0.65 -11.97
N ASN A 141 10.63 0.55 -11.28
CA ASN A 141 11.34 1.71 -10.78
C ASN A 141 12.80 1.67 -11.20
N ALA A 142 13.38 2.86 -11.34
CA ALA A 142 14.80 3.06 -11.57
C ALA A 142 15.31 4.11 -10.58
N SER A 143 16.48 3.90 -10.04
CA SER A 143 17.08 4.80 -9.05
C SER A 143 18.55 5.05 -9.33
N LEU A 144 19.00 6.22 -8.89
CA LEU A 144 20.40 6.63 -8.94
C LEU A 144 20.75 7.26 -7.59
N LEU A 145 21.89 6.87 -7.04
CA LEU A 145 22.49 7.49 -5.87
C LEU A 145 23.90 7.96 -6.22
N TYR A 146 24.12 9.25 -6.08
CA TYR A 146 25.41 9.88 -6.33
C TYR A 146 25.95 10.55 -5.06
N THR A 147 27.23 10.30 -4.75
CA THR A 147 27.92 10.83 -3.57
C THR A 147 29.01 11.81 -4.01
N PRO A 148 28.69 13.09 -4.27
CA PRO A 148 29.67 14.08 -4.81
C PRO A 148 30.74 14.45 -3.81
N LEU A 149 30.48 14.37 -2.51
CA LEU A 149 31.42 14.85 -1.49
C LEU A 149 31.60 13.82 -0.37
N ARG A 150 32.89 13.59 -0.03
CA ARG A 150 33.30 12.77 1.12
C ARG A 150 34.26 13.56 1.99
N ASN A 151 34.29 13.23 3.29
CA ASN A 151 35.32 13.77 4.19
C ASN A 151 36.66 13.05 4.00
N GLY A 152 37.70 13.50 4.74
CA GLY A 152 39.04 12.91 4.71
C GLY A 152 39.10 11.43 5.09
N ASP A 153 38.11 10.91 5.83
CA ASP A 153 37.98 9.50 6.21
C ASP A 153 37.16 8.70 5.19
N GLY A 154 36.75 9.27 4.06
CA GLY A 154 35.95 8.63 3.01
C GLY A 154 34.46 8.55 3.32
N ARG A 155 33.97 9.15 4.41
CA ARG A 155 32.54 9.13 4.74
C ARG A 155 31.75 10.09 3.85
N PRO A 156 30.57 9.70 3.34
CA PRO A 156 29.74 10.59 2.54
C PRO A 156 29.30 11.81 3.35
N LEU A 157 29.53 13.00 2.80
CA LEU A 157 29.03 14.26 3.32
C LEU A 157 27.74 14.68 2.63
N VAL A 158 27.62 14.40 1.32
CA VAL A 158 26.43 14.72 0.51
C VAL A 158 26.08 13.51 -0.33
N ASN A 159 24.80 13.15 -0.30
CA ASN A 159 24.22 12.15 -1.19
C ASN A 159 23.06 12.77 -1.97
N ILE A 160 23.05 12.54 -3.28
CA ILE A 160 21.98 12.96 -4.18
C ILE A 160 21.30 11.69 -4.70
N GLY A 161 20.01 11.51 -4.36
CA GLY A 161 19.21 10.39 -4.81
C GLY A 161 18.15 10.85 -5.80
N LEU A 162 18.00 10.11 -6.89
CA LEU A 162 16.90 10.23 -7.84
C LEU A 162 16.17 8.90 -7.93
N ILE A 163 14.86 8.94 -7.97
CA ILE A 163 14.02 7.77 -8.21
C ILE A 163 12.95 8.09 -9.23
N TYR A 164 12.81 7.23 -10.21
CA TYR A 164 11.70 7.21 -11.15
C TYR A 164 10.83 5.99 -10.88
N ARG A 165 9.52 6.15 -10.98
CA ARG A 165 8.56 5.05 -10.94
C ARG A 165 7.63 5.16 -12.14
N SER A 166 7.39 4.03 -12.81
CA SER A 166 6.42 3.96 -13.87
C SER A 166 4.99 4.07 -13.31
N GLN A 167 4.07 4.42 -14.16
CA GLN A 167 2.65 4.27 -13.86
C GLN A 167 2.29 2.79 -13.75
N ALA A 168 1.42 2.45 -12.80
CA ALA A 168 0.71 1.18 -12.72
C ALA A 168 -0.79 1.47 -12.66
N THR A 169 -1.59 0.77 -13.47
CA THR A 169 -3.03 0.96 -13.53
C THR A 169 -3.72 -0.26 -12.93
N LEU A 170 -4.53 -0.04 -11.92
CA LEU A 170 -5.34 -1.06 -11.26
C LEU A 170 -6.77 -1.02 -11.83
N HIS A 171 -7.30 -2.18 -12.25
CA HIS A 171 -8.66 -2.36 -12.71
C HIS A 171 -9.38 -3.27 -11.71
N LEU A 172 -10.03 -2.67 -10.73
CA LEU A 172 -10.62 -3.40 -9.63
C LEU A 172 -11.81 -4.23 -10.09
N ASP A 173 -11.66 -5.54 -10.04
CA ASP A 173 -12.76 -6.50 -10.17
C ASP A 173 -13.37 -6.73 -8.80
N GLY A 174 -14.67 -6.47 -8.68
CA GLY A 174 -15.32 -6.48 -7.39
C GLY A 174 -16.75 -6.98 -7.43
N GLN A 175 -17.33 -7.12 -6.24
CA GLN A 175 -18.69 -7.59 -6.03
C GLN A 175 -19.43 -6.66 -5.08
N LEU A 176 -20.73 -6.49 -5.33
CA LEU A 176 -21.67 -5.89 -4.40
C LEU A 176 -22.48 -6.99 -3.73
N LEU A 177 -22.29 -7.16 -2.44
CA LEU A 177 -22.97 -8.17 -1.63
C LEU A 177 -24.06 -7.50 -0.77
N ALA A 178 -25.23 -8.11 -0.70
CA ALA A 178 -26.32 -7.69 0.15
C ALA A 178 -26.50 -8.69 1.30
N GLY A 179 -26.70 -8.20 2.54
CA GLY A 179 -26.97 -9.03 3.71
C GLY A 179 -25.76 -9.66 4.39
N GLY A 180 -24.53 -9.36 3.96
CA GLY A 180 -23.30 -9.83 4.63
C GLY A 180 -23.07 -11.34 4.57
N THR A 181 -23.73 -12.05 3.69
CA THR A 181 -23.48 -13.48 3.43
C THR A 181 -22.45 -13.62 2.34
N ARG A 182 -21.29 -14.17 2.73
CA ARG A 182 -20.34 -14.77 1.79
C ARG A 182 -20.86 -16.14 1.37
#